data_1034236a7174062553e308a39b652ee7
#
_entry.id   1034236a7174062553e308a39b652ee7
#
_cell.length_a   1.000
_cell.length_b   1.000
_cell.length_c   1.000
_cell.angle_alpha   90.00
_cell.angle_beta   90.00
_cell.angle_gamma   90.00
#
_symmetry.space_group_name_H-M   'P 1'
#
loop_
_entity.id
_entity.type
_entity.pdbx_description
1 polymer ?
#
loop_
_entity_poly.entity_id
_entity_poly.type
_entity_poly.pdbx_seq_one_letter_code
_entity_poly.pdbx_strand_id
1 'polypeptide(L)'
;KLESKNINEVYVLGYTNAGKSTLINNLTNATNENKITTSSIPNTTIDFIKIKLDNISIIDSPGFTNKTTIFKPEEFDLIKRVMPRTFLKPTTYQVKPISSILIEDKIRLQSSINNSLTFYISNAINVERVFDNNTNLLDLEQITLDIPDNSDLIIKSLGFINIKKTCKLTIYTYNKDLFEIRKSMF
;
A
#
# COMPACT_ATOMS: atom_id res chain seq x y z
N LYS A 1 16.34 25.19 11.36
CA LYS A 1 16.11 24.45 12.63
C LYS A 1 17.10 23.30 12.86
N LEU A 2 17.57 22.60 11.82
CA LEU A 2 18.61 21.56 11.93
C LEU A 2 19.98 22.19 12.15
N GLU A 3 20.32 23.25 11.42
CA GLU A 3 21.58 24.00 11.56
C GLU A 3 21.73 24.59 12.95
N SER A 4 20.65 25.08 13.55
CA SER A 4 20.69 25.62 14.94
C SER A 4 21.02 24.55 15.99
N LYS A 5 21.05 23.26 15.61
CA LYS A 5 21.41 22.12 16.48
C LYS A 5 22.78 21.52 16.14
N ASN A 6 23.57 22.15 15.27
CA ASN A 6 24.87 21.63 14.76
C ASN A 6 24.73 20.22 14.12
N ILE A 7 23.61 19.95 13.44
CA ILE A 7 23.39 18.69 12.74
C ILE A 7 23.92 18.83 11.32
N ASN A 8 24.97 18.08 10.98
CA ASN A 8 25.64 18.13 9.68
C ASN A 8 25.20 17.01 8.72
N GLU A 9 24.58 15.95 9.24
CA GLU A 9 24.10 14.82 8.43
C GLU A 9 22.70 14.42 8.85
N VAL A 10 21.84 14.15 7.84
CA VAL A 10 20.45 13.73 8.04
C VAL A 10 20.18 12.52 7.17
N TYR A 11 19.76 11.41 7.77
CA TYR A 11 19.35 10.20 7.05
C TYR A 11 17.85 10.21 6.80
N VAL A 12 17.45 9.98 5.55
CA VAL A 12 16.05 9.81 5.17
C VAL A 12 15.75 8.33 5.08
N LEU A 13 15.01 7.82 6.07
CA LEU A 13 14.66 6.41 6.20
C LEU A 13 13.19 6.18 5.86
N GLY A 14 12.86 5.02 5.33
CA GLY A 14 11.48 4.63 5.07
C GLY A 14 11.35 3.49 4.07
N TYR A 15 10.13 2.99 3.92
CA TYR A 15 9.84 1.91 2.98
C TYR A 15 10.11 2.33 1.52
N THR A 16 10.29 1.33 0.66
CA THR A 16 10.32 1.53 -0.79
C THR A 16 9.06 2.27 -1.24
N ASN A 17 9.23 3.24 -2.14
CA ASN A 17 8.15 4.09 -2.66
C ASN A 17 7.41 4.97 -1.65
N ALA A 18 7.94 5.14 -0.45
CA ALA A 18 7.41 6.09 0.54
C ALA A 18 7.63 7.57 0.16
N GLY A 19 8.20 7.84 -1.01
CA GLY A 19 8.44 9.20 -1.50
C GLY A 19 9.74 9.84 -0.99
N LYS A 20 10.68 9.06 -0.42
CA LYS A 20 11.97 9.57 0.09
C LYS A 20 12.73 10.39 -0.95
N SER A 21 13.06 9.77 -2.08
CA SER A 21 13.80 10.42 -3.16
C SER A 21 13.01 11.58 -3.78
N THR A 22 11.68 11.51 -3.81
CA THR A 22 10.82 12.63 -4.24
C THR A 22 10.91 13.80 -3.27
N LEU A 23 10.86 13.53 -1.96
CA LEU A 23 11.05 14.56 -0.92
C LEU A 23 12.41 15.23 -1.05
N ILE A 24 13.47 14.42 -1.20
CA ILE A 24 14.83 14.93 -1.35
C ILE A 24 14.96 15.77 -2.62
N ASN A 25 14.43 15.31 -3.77
CA ASN A 25 14.43 16.07 -5.02
C ASN A 25 13.67 17.39 -4.91
N ASN A 26 12.56 17.45 -4.16
CA ASN A 26 11.85 18.69 -3.92
C ASN A 26 12.66 19.68 -3.06
N LEU A 27 13.42 19.17 -2.11
CA LEU A 27 14.33 19.98 -1.29
C LEU A 27 15.53 20.49 -2.11
N THR A 28 16.13 19.63 -2.96
CA THR A 28 17.28 19.97 -3.80
C THR A 28 16.91 20.85 -4.98
N ASN A 29 15.72 20.71 -5.56
CA ASN A 29 15.21 21.62 -6.61
C ASN A 29 15.08 23.07 -6.14
N ALA A 30 14.87 23.29 -4.84
CA ALA A 30 14.86 24.62 -4.26
C ALA A 30 16.28 25.26 -4.21
N THR A 31 17.35 24.44 -4.35
CA THR A 31 18.75 24.84 -4.26
C THR A 31 19.54 24.69 -5.58
N ASN A 32 18.89 24.29 -6.69
CA ASN A 32 19.52 24.03 -8.00
C ASN A 32 20.62 22.94 -8.00
N GLU A 33 20.60 22.00 -7.06
CA GLU A 33 21.56 20.91 -6.98
C GLU A 33 21.08 19.61 -7.69
N ASN A 34 22.00 18.67 -7.88
CA ASN A 34 21.80 17.43 -8.67
C ASN A 34 20.56 16.63 -8.27
N LYS A 35 19.71 16.33 -9.24
CA LYS A 35 18.49 15.52 -9.03
C LYS A 35 18.82 14.06 -8.81
N ILE A 36 18.21 13.46 -7.79
CA ILE A 36 18.22 12.02 -7.59
C ILE A 36 17.24 11.36 -8.58
N THR A 37 17.64 10.22 -9.14
CA THR A 37 16.74 9.43 -9.97
C THR A 37 15.57 8.91 -9.13
N THR A 38 14.37 9.42 -9.40
CA THR A 38 13.14 8.88 -8.81
C THR A 38 12.54 7.86 -9.77
N SER A 39 12.25 6.65 -9.28
CA SER A 39 11.56 5.64 -10.05
C SER A 39 10.30 5.20 -9.34
N SER A 40 9.28 4.87 -10.10
CA SER A 40 8.06 4.25 -9.59
C SER A 40 8.20 2.74 -9.36
N ILE A 41 9.39 2.18 -9.62
CA ILE A 41 9.68 0.75 -9.41
C ILE A 41 10.28 0.58 -8.01
N PRO A 42 9.85 -0.41 -7.21
CA PRO A 42 10.46 -0.73 -5.92
C PRO A 42 11.95 -1.06 -6.04
N ASN A 43 12.74 -0.73 -5.01
CA ASN A 43 14.17 -1.02 -4.90
C ASN A 43 15.07 -0.31 -5.92
N THR A 44 14.78 0.95 -6.22
CA THR A 44 15.56 1.74 -7.18
C THR A 44 16.79 2.40 -6.57
N THR A 45 16.79 2.67 -5.27
CA THR A 45 17.99 3.13 -4.55
C THR A 45 18.73 1.89 -4.04
N ILE A 46 19.83 1.53 -4.69
CA ILE A 46 20.61 0.32 -4.40
C ILE A 46 21.58 0.56 -3.24
N ASP A 47 22.02 1.80 -3.05
CA ASP A 47 23.00 2.19 -2.03
C ASP A 47 22.64 3.55 -1.42
N PHE A 48 23.34 3.94 -0.36
CA PHE A 48 23.18 5.26 0.26
C PHE A 48 23.71 6.35 -0.68
N ILE A 49 22.88 7.34 -0.98
CA ILE A 49 23.26 8.48 -1.82
C ILE A 49 23.38 9.71 -0.92
N LYS A 50 24.59 10.28 -0.85
CA LYS A 50 24.86 11.49 -0.08
C LYS A 50 24.75 12.74 -0.96
N ILE A 51 23.91 13.68 -0.55
CA ILE A 51 23.65 14.94 -1.23
C ILE A 51 24.02 16.07 -0.29
N LYS A 52 24.87 16.99 -0.73
CA LYS A 52 25.20 18.19 0.03
C LYS A 52 24.16 19.27 -0.23
N LEU A 53 23.65 19.87 0.83
CA LEU A 53 22.81 21.07 0.82
C LEU A 53 23.45 22.06 1.79
N ASP A 54 24.13 23.07 1.26
CA ASP A 54 24.85 24.08 2.06
C ASP A 54 25.70 23.42 3.18
N ASN A 55 25.28 23.60 4.44
CA ASN A 55 25.96 23.08 5.62
C ASN A 55 25.47 21.71 6.09
N ILE A 56 24.50 21.12 5.41
CA ILE A 56 23.89 19.83 5.78
C ILE A 56 24.04 18.84 4.64
N SER A 57 24.39 17.60 4.96
CA SER A 57 24.35 16.48 4.03
C SER A 57 23.08 15.67 4.26
N ILE A 58 22.26 15.44 3.21
CA ILE A 58 21.14 14.54 3.24
C ILE A 58 21.58 13.20 2.66
N ILE A 59 21.30 12.12 3.38
CA ILE A 59 21.64 10.77 2.96
C ILE A 59 20.34 10.02 2.65
N ASP A 60 20.11 9.78 1.34
CA ASP A 60 19.01 8.91 0.88
C ASP A 60 19.40 7.46 1.12
N SER A 61 18.54 6.74 1.85
CA SER A 61 18.77 5.32 2.13
C SER A 61 18.01 4.44 1.15
N PRO A 62 18.53 3.22 0.86
CA PRO A 62 17.72 2.18 0.26
C PRO A 62 16.41 2.03 1.02
N GLY A 63 15.31 1.89 0.28
CA GLY A 63 14.00 1.68 0.91
C GLY A 63 13.96 0.32 1.61
N PHE A 64 13.41 0.28 2.82
CA PHE A 64 13.12 -0.99 3.47
C PHE A 64 12.11 -1.77 2.63
N THR A 65 12.48 -2.99 2.25
CA THR A 65 11.56 -3.92 1.60
C THR A 65 10.67 -4.56 2.65
N ASN A 66 9.38 -4.38 2.52
CA ASN A 66 8.45 -5.21 3.29
C ASN A 66 8.35 -6.57 2.59
N LYS A 67 8.74 -7.65 3.28
CA LYS A 67 8.57 -9.02 2.77
C LYS A 67 7.08 -9.39 2.65
N THR A 68 6.20 -8.64 3.31
CA THR A 68 4.76 -8.85 3.32
C THR A 68 4.12 -8.01 2.23
N THR A 69 4.04 -8.55 1.01
CA THR A 69 3.43 -7.90 -0.16
C THR A 69 2.38 -8.79 -0.80
N ILE A 70 1.39 -8.18 -1.47
CA ILE A 70 0.39 -8.91 -2.26
C ILE A 70 0.97 -9.49 -3.55
N PHE A 71 2.10 -8.98 -4.01
CA PHE A 71 2.74 -9.37 -5.28
C PHE A 71 4.07 -10.07 -5.06
N LYS A 72 4.44 -10.93 -6.00
CA LYS A 72 5.76 -11.54 -6.08
C LYS A 72 6.72 -10.59 -6.83
N PRO A 73 8.03 -10.69 -6.60
CA PRO A 73 9.02 -9.84 -7.28
C PRO A 73 8.93 -9.90 -8.82
N GLU A 74 8.49 -11.03 -9.37
CA GLU A 74 8.39 -11.27 -10.81
C GLU A 74 7.14 -10.65 -11.45
N GLU A 75 6.16 -10.20 -10.63
CA GLU A 75 4.89 -9.64 -11.10
C GLU A 75 4.98 -8.13 -11.37
N PHE A 76 5.91 -7.74 -12.24
CA PHE A 76 6.20 -6.32 -12.54
C PHE A 76 4.98 -5.51 -13.00
N ASP A 77 4.05 -6.12 -13.74
CA ASP A 77 2.87 -5.42 -14.22
C ASP A 77 1.89 -5.14 -13.09
N LEU A 78 1.72 -6.07 -12.15
CA LEU A 78 0.91 -5.86 -10.96
C LEU A 78 1.55 -4.79 -10.06
N ILE A 79 2.88 -4.83 -9.88
CA ILE A 79 3.62 -3.81 -9.12
C ILE A 79 3.38 -2.41 -9.70
N LYS A 80 3.41 -2.24 -11.03
CA LYS A 80 3.12 -0.96 -11.68
C LYS A 80 1.68 -0.50 -11.48
N ARG A 81 0.71 -1.42 -11.45
CA ARG A 81 -0.71 -1.12 -11.26
C ARG A 81 -1.06 -0.77 -9.82
N VAL A 82 -0.37 -1.35 -8.85
CA VAL A 82 -0.55 -1.02 -7.42
C VAL A 82 -0.22 0.45 -7.13
N MET A 83 0.74 1.02 -7.84
CA MET A 83 1.12 2.42 -7.66
C MET A 83 0.17 3.35 -8.40
N PRO A 84 -0.60 4.20 -7.69
CA PRO A 84 -1.49 5.13 -8.36
C PRO A 84 -0.68 6.17 -9.14
N ARG A 85 -0.94 6.28 -10.44
CA ARG A 85 -0.37 7.32 -11.31
C ARG A 85 -1.24 8.56 -11.41
N THR A 86 -2.46 8.47 -10.92
CA THR A 86 -3.49 9.51 -10.91
C THR A 86 -4.13 9.59 -9.54
N PHE A 87 -4.95 10.60 -9.32
CA PHE A 87 -5.76 10.68 -8.09
C PHE A 87 -6.61 9.42 -7.90
N LEU A 88 -6.56 8.86 -6.69
CA LEU A 88 -7.41 7.73 -6.33
C LEU A 88 -8.88 8.15 -6.34
N LYS A 89 -9.69 7.37 -7.03
CA LYS A 89 -11.15 7.49 -6.98
C LYS A 89 -11.68 6.32 -6.13
N PRO A 90 -12.13 6.57 -4.90
CA PRO A 90 -12.67 5.52 -4.06
C PRO A 90 -13.84 4.81 -4.75
N THR A 91 -13.84 3.49 -4.71
CA THR A 91 -14.91 2.68 -5.31
C THR A 91 -15.62 1.90 -4.21
N THR A 92 -16.94 2.00 -4.14
CA THR A 92 -17.76 1.34 -3.13
C THR A 92 -18.51 0.15 -3.71
N TYR A 93 -18.38 -1.01 -3.07
CA TYR A 93 -19.12 -2.21 -3.39
C TYR A 93 -20.11 -2.53 -2.27
N GLN A 94 -21.37 -2.75 -2.66
CA GLN A 94 -22.38 -3.33 -1.77
C GLN A 94 -22.22 -4.84 -1.78
N VAL A 95 -21.91 -5.43 -0.64
CA VAL A 95 -21.70 -6.87 -0.49
C VAL A 95 -22.80 -7.54 0.30
N LYS A 96 -23.09 -8.79 -0.04
CA LYS A 96 -24.03 -9.65 0.65
C LYS A 96 -23.31 -10.94 1.05
N PRO A 97 -23.81 -11.72 2.04
CA PRO A 97 -23.16 -12.97 2.44
C PRO A 97 -22.97 -13.99 1.31
N ILE A 98 -23.81 -13.91 0.26
CA ILE A 98 -23.74 -14.78 -0.93
C ILE A 98 -22.81 -14.23 -2.01
N SER A 99 -22.17 -13.09 -1.80
CA SER A 99 -21.25 -12.47 -2.75
C SER A 99 -19.90 -12.25 -2.11
N SER A 100 -18.88 -12.24 -2.95
CA SER A 100 -17.49 -11.96 -2.56
C SER A 100 -16.92 -10.85 -3.42
N ILE A 101 -15.89 -10.20 -2.92
CA ILE A 101 -15.04 -9.30 -3.70
C ILE A 101 -13.73 -10.01 -3.98
N LEU A 102 -13.36 -10.05 -5.24
CA LEU A 102 -12.09 -10.59 -5.71
C LEU A 102 -11.15 -9.44 -6.07
N ILE A 103 -9.91 -9.48 -5.62
CA ILE A 103 -8.87 -8.50 -5.90
C ILE A 103 -7.72 -9.22 -6.60
N GLU A 104 -7.50 -8.96 -7.88
CA GLU A 104 -6.40 -9.49 -8.70
C GLU A 104 -6.23 -11.01 -8.61
N ASP A 105 -7.30 -11.79 -8.50
CA ASP A 105 -7.28 -13.23 -8.27
C ASP A 105 -6.42 -13.71 -7.08
N LYS A 106 -6.04 -12.78 -6.19
CA LYS A 106 -5.12 -13.03 -5.08
C LYS A 106 -5.77 -12.96 -3.71
N ILE A 107 -6.80 -12.13 -3.59
CA ILE A 107 -7.52 -11.93 -2.33
C ILE A 107 -9.00 -12.02 -2.62
N ARG A 108 -9.71 -12.82 -1.85
CA ARG A 108 -11.16 -12.87 -1.87
C ARG A 108 -11.69 -12.48 -0.50
N LEU A 109 -12.65 -11.57 -0.48
CA LEU A 109 -13.30 -11.04 0.72
C LEU A 109 -14.77 -11.43 0.73
N GLN A 110 -15.25 -11.98 1.83
CA GLN A 110 -16.66 -12.34 2.03
C GLN A 110 -17.14 -11.81 3.37
N SER A 111 -18.19 -10.99 3.35
CA SER A 111 -18.81 -10.44 4.57
C SER A 111 -19.90 -11.35 5.08
N SER A 112 -19.99 -11.52 6.40
CA SER A 112 -21.05 -12.29 7.05
C SER A 112 -22.44 -11.62 7.00
N ILE A 113 -22.48 -10.33 6.65
CA ILE A 113 -23.72 -9.52 6.58
C ILE A 113 -23.72 -8.63 5.33
N ASN A 114 -24.87 -8.04 5.04
CA ASN A 114 -24.96 -6.97 4.06
C ASN A 114 -24.15 -5.75 4.53
N ASN A 115 -23.11 -5.38 3.79
CA ASN A 115 -22.21 -4.31 4.16
C ASN A 115 -21.81 -3.46 2.95
N SER A 116 -21.16 -2.35 3.21
CA SER A 116 -20.60 -1.44 2.23
C SER A 116 -19.08 -1.41 2.42
N LEU A 117 -18.33 -1.80 1.39
CA LEU A 117 -16.87 -1.81 1.36
C LEU A 117 -16.38 -0.73 0.40
N THR A 118 -15.71 0.31 0.92
CA THR A 118 -15.15 1.38 0.09
C THR A 118 -13.64 1.21 -0.04
N PHE A 119 -13.19 0.99 -1.25
CA PHE A 119 -11.80 0.71 -1.59
C PHE A 119 -11.03 1.99 -1.86
N TYR A 120 -9.93 2.19 -1.16
CA TYR A 120 -8.94 3.25 -1.35
C TYR A 120 -7.63 2.60 -1.82
N ILE A 121 -7.65 2.11 -3.05
CA ILE A 121 -6.53 1.43 -3.73
C ILE A 121 -6.38 2.01 -5.14
N SER A 122 -5.29 1.69 -5.83
CA SER A 122 -5.09 2.13 -7.22
C SER A 122 -6.25 1.69 -8.12
N ASN A 123 -6.81 2.62 -8.90
CA ASN A 123 -7.88 2.32 -9.86
C ASN A 123 -7.45 1.43 -11.03
N ALA A 124 -6.15 1.13 -11.15
CA ALA A 124 -5.61 0.18 -12.11
C ALA A 124 -5.63 -1.26 -11.59
N ILE A 125 -5.97 -1.48 -10.31
CA ILE A 125 -6.15 -2.81 -9.72
C ILE A 125 -7.52 -3.34 -10.10
N ASN A 126 -7.57 -4.59 -10.53
CA ASN A 126 -8.82 -5.26 -10.82
C ASN A 126 -9.53 -5.64 -9.51
N VAL A 127 -10.75 -5.12 -9.34
CA VAL A 127 -11.63 -5.46 -8.23
C VAL A 127 -12.99 -5.79 -8.79
N GLU A 128 -13.47 -6.98 -8.53
CA GLU A 128 -14.75 -7.44 -9.03
C GLU A 128 -15.61 -8.10 -7.96
N ARG A 129 -16.92 -7.98 -8.10
CA ARG A 129 -17.87 -8.68 -7.26
C ARG A 129 -18.29 -9.97 -7.95
N VAL A 130 -18.09 -11.09 -7.27
CA VAL A 130 -18.45 -12.42 -7.74
C VAL A 130 -19.55 -13.03 -6.87
N PHE A 131 -20.45 -13.78 -7.49
CA PHE A 131 -21.59 -14.43 -6.82
C PHE A 131 -21.42 -15.94 -6.69
N ASP A 132 -20.38 -16.49 -7.33
CA ASP A 132 -20.12 -17.91 -7.29
C ASP A 132 -19.12 -18.29 -6.20
N ASN A 133 -19.40 -19.40 -5.49
CA ASN A 133 -18.49 -19.97 -4.51
C ASN A 133 -17.43 -20.88 -5.16
N ASN A 134 -17.51 -21.14 -6.47
CA ASN A 134 -16.67 -22.09 -7.21
C ASN A 134 -15.39 -21.53 -7.81
N THR A 135 -14.87 -20.39 -7.33
CA THR A 135 -13.51 -20.01 -7.70
C THR A 135 -12.53 -21.00 -7.08
N ASN A 136 -11.58 -21.51 -7.87
CA ASN A 136 -10.49 -22.38 -7.42
C ASN A 136 -9.65 -21.66 -6.37
N LEU A 137 -10.01 -21.83 -5.09
CA LEU A 137 -9.31 -21.26 -3.94
C LEU A 137 -8.39 -22.30 -3.28
N LEU A 138 -8.05 -23.36 -4.00
CA LEU A 138 -7.36 -24.55 -3.48
C LEU A 138 -6.00 -24.22 -2.81
N ASP A 139 -5.37 -23.13 -3.24
CA ASP A 139 -4.04 -22.73 -2.74
C ASP A 139 -4.07 -21.52 -1.80
N LEU A 140 -5.26 -21.03 -1.40
CA LEU A 140 -5.39 -19.87 -0.54
C LEU A 140 -5.66 -20.27 0.92
N GLU A 141 -4.96 -19.64 1.84
CA GLU A 141 -5.27 -19.74 3.27
C GLU A 141 -6.55 -18.95 3.57
N GLN A 142 -7.40 -19.52 4.41
CA GLN A 142 -8.60 -18.84 4.91
C GLN A 142 -8.32 -18.25 6.30
N ILE A 143 -8.65 -16.98 6.47
CA ILE A 143 -8.68 -16.31 7.78
C ILE A 143 -10.04 -15.64 7.98
N THR A 144 -10.45 -15.50 9.23
CA THR A 144 -11.65 -14.75 9.60
C THR A 144 -11.28 -13.67 10.58
N LEU A 145 -11.64 -12.43 10.25
CA LEU A 145 -11.40 -11.26 11.09
C LEU A 145 -12.72 -10.71 11.60
N ASP A 146 -12.75 -10.37 12.89
CA ASP A 146 -13.84 -9.59 13.49
C ASP A 146 -13.56 -8.11 13.22
N ILE A 147 -14.36 -7.50 12.35
CA ILE A 147 -14.21 -6.10 11.94
C ILE A 147 -15.19 -5.25 12.75
N PRO A 148 -14.70 -4.30 13.57
CA PRO A 148 -15.57 -3.31 14.21
C PRO A 148 -16.26 -2.41 13.18
N ASP A 149 -17.34 -1.75 13.59
CA ASP A 149 -17.97 -0.72 12.76
C ASP A 149 -17.02 0.43 12.47
N ASN A 150 -17.22 1.05 11.33
CA ASN A 150 -16.45 2.19 10.87
C ASN A 150 -14.93 2.00 11.01
N SER A 151 -14.43 0.87 10.51
CA SER A 151 -13.02 0.49 10.53
C SER A 151 -12.42 0.45 9.14
N ASP A 152 -11.10 0.63 9.06
CA ASP A 152 -10.32 0.41 7.85
C ASP A 152 -9.56 -0.91 7.95
N LEU A 153 -9.78 -1.79 6.97
CA LEU A 153 -8.95 -2.97 6.74
C LEU A 153 -7.79 -2.56 5.83
N ILE A 154 -6.59 -2.48 6.38
CA ILE A 154 -5.38 -2.22 5.62
C ILE A 154 -4.96 -3.51 4.93
N ILE A 155 -4.63 -3.41 3.63
CA ILE A 155 -3.96 -4.46 2.87
C ILE A 155 -2.57 -3.94 2.53
N LYS A 156 -1.55 -4.48 3.22
CA LYS A 156 -0.16 -4.00 3.08
C LYS A 156 0.27 -4.03 1.61
N SER A 157 0.96 -2.99 1.19
CA SER A 157 1.39 -2.71 -0.20
C SER A 157 0.28 -2.46 -1.23
N LEU A 158 -1.00 -2.50 -0.85
CA LEU A 158 -2.12 -2.26 -1.76
C LEU A 158 -2.90 -0.98 -1.44
N GLY A 159 -3.23 -0.76 -0.16
CA GLY A 159 -4.05 0.34 0.33
C GLY A 159 -4.97 -0.09 1.46
N PHE A 160 -6.21 0.42 1.49
CA PHE A 160 -7.15 0.03 2.54
C PHE A 160 -8.60 0.03 2.05
N ILE A 161 -9.43 -0.65 2.83
CA ILE A 161 -10.88 -0.77 2.59
C ILE A 161 -11.60 -0.26 3.82
N ASN A 162 -12.42 0.78 3.67
CA ASN A 162 -13.31 1.24 4.73
C ASN A 162 -14.54 0.33 4.80
N ILE A 163 -14.86 -0.13 6.00
CA ILE A 163 -15.96 -1.06 6.31
C ILE A 163 -16.91 -0.39 7.29
N LYS A 164 -18.17 -0.22 6.88
CA LYS A 164 -19.12 0.61 7.62
C LYS A 164 -19.76 -0.08 8.82
N LYS A 165 -20.05 -1.38 8.73
CA LYS A 165 -20.77 -2.11 9.77
C LYS A 165 -19.89 -3.19 10.38
N THR A 166 -20.02 -3.41 11.68
CA THR A 166 -19.42 -4.56 12.35
C THR A 166 -19.79 -5.85 11.63
N CYS A 167 -18.80 -6.66 11.28
CA CYS A 167 -19.02 -7.93 10.62
C CYS A 167 -17.85 -8.90 10.87
N LYS A 168 -18.10 -10.17 10.62
CA LYS A 168 -17.02 -11.14 10.37
C LYS A 168 -16.68 -11.09 8.89
N LEU A 169 -15.42 -10.88 8.58
CA LEU A 169 -14.90 -10.88 7.23
C LEU A 169 -14.04 -12.12 7.03
N THR A 170 -14.49 -13.01 6.16
CA THR A 170 -13.69 -14.15 5.73
C THR A 170 -12.83 -13.72 4.55
N ILE A 171 -11.53 -13.97 4.66
CA ILE A 171 -10.53 -13.58 3.66
C ILE A 171 -9.80 -14.85 3.21
N TYR A 172 -9.72 -15.04 1.91
CA TYR A 172 -8.88 -16.06 1.29
C TYR A 172 -7.69 -15.36 0.64
N THR A 173 -6.48 -15.78 0.98
CA THR A 173 -5.24 -15.11 0.59
C THR A 173 -4.04 -16.06 0.63
N TYR A 174 -2.97 -15.73 -0.08
CA TYR A 174 -1.67 -16.42 0.00
C TYR A 174 -0.86 -16.05 1.25
N ASN A 175 -1.21 -14.95 1.92
CA ASN A 175 -0.43 -14.46 3.06
C ASN A 175 -1.35 -13.72 4.04
N LYS A 176 -1.56 -14.31 5.21
CA LYS A 176 -2.39 -13.74 6.27
C LYS A 176 -1.80 -12.48 6.92
N ASP A 177 -0.49 -12.28 6.85
CA ASP A 177 0.19 -11.14 7.46
C ASP A 177 0.02 -9.83 6.66
N LEU A 178 -0.73 -9.89 5.54
CA LEU A 178 -1.07 -8.73 4.72
C LEU A 178 -2.05 -7.78 5.40
N PHE A 179 -2.84 -8.25 6.36
CA PHE A 179 -4.00 -7.53 6.85
C PHE A 179 -3.78 -6.93 8.24
N GLU A 180 -4.29 -5.71 8.41
CA GLU A 180 -4.29 -5.00 9.68
C GLU A 180 -5.59 -4.18 9.80
N ILE A 181 -6.18 -4.13 11.00
CA ILE A 181 -7.40 -3.39 11.27
C ILE A 181 -7.03 -2.13 12.04
N ARG A 182 -7.58 -1.00 11.64
CA ARG A 182 -7.49 0.26 12.39
C ARG A 182 -8.82 0.98 12.43
N LYS A 183 -8.97 1.94 13.33
CA LYS A 183 -10.10 2.87 13.31
C LYS A 183 -10.11 3.65 11.99
N SER A 184 -11.29 3.87 11.43
CA SER A 184 -11.43 4.63 10.19
C SER A 184 -10.83 6.02 10.30
N MET A 185 -10.26 6.49 9.20
CA MET A 185 -9.75 7.86 9.05
C MET A 185 -10.85 8.86 8.64
N PHE A 186 -12.07 8.38 8.29
CA PHE A 186 -13.16 9.19 7.78
C PHE A 186 -14.43 9.03 8.61
#